data_8fe48fc85ae066b79819e4e25045cfd8
#
_entry.id   8fe48fc85ae066b79819e4e25045cfd8
#
_cell.length_a   1.000
_cell.length_b   1.000
_cell.length_c   1.000
_cell.angle_alpha   90.00
_cell.angle_beta   90.00
_cell.angle_gamma   90.00
#
_symmetry.space_group_name_H-M   'P 1'
#
loop_
_entity.id
_entity.type
_entity.pdbx_description
1 polymer ?
#
loop_
_entity_poly.entity_id
_entity_poly.type
_entity_poly.pdbx_seq_one_letter_code
_entity_poly.pdbx_strand_id
1 'polypeptide(L)'
;MALMTGEQYLESMRKLNMQIYMFGEKIENFVDNPILRPSLNSVKATYDLAQMPEYEDLMTTTSSLTGKKINRFTHLHQSTDDLIKKVKMQRLCGQKTAACFQRCVGMDAFNATFSTTYEIDEQYGTHYHDNFKKFVEYVQDNDLTVDGAMTDPKGDRSLAPHAQADPDLYLHVVERRPDGIVVRGAKAHQTGFSNSHEVIVMPTIAMGPDDKDYAVAVAFACPTDAEGIFLIVGRQSCDTRKLEGSEIDVGNSEFGGTEALVIFDNVFIPNDRIFLNGEYEYAGLLVERFAGYHRQSYGGCKVGVGDVLIGAAALA
;
A
#
# COMPACT_ATOMS: atom_id res chain seq x y z
N MET A 1 -12.47 -6.61 18.41
CA MET A 1 -11.46 -5.86 19.19
C MET A 1 -11.74 -4.36 19.01
N ALA A 2 -11.25 -3.50 19.89
CA ALA A 2 -11.30 -2.05 19.63
C ALA A 2 -10.30 -1.71 18.52
N LEU A 3 -10.63 -0.70 17.69
CA LEU A 3 -9.70 -0.18 16.69
C LEU A 3 -8.46 0.41 17.37
N MET A 4 -7.29 0.30 16.75
CA MET A 4 -6.05 0.90 17.24
C MET A 4 -6.18 2.42 17.34
N THR A 5 -5.56 3.01 18.37
CA THR A 5 -5.26 4.44 18.40
C THR A 5 -4.02 4.74 17.56
N GLY A 6 -3.79 6.01 17.23
CA GLY A 6 -2.58 6.41 16.51
C GLY A 6 -1.29 6.07 17.26
N GLU A 7 -1.28 6.12 18.61
CA GLU A 7 -0.11 5.71 19.39
C GLU A 7 0.10 4.19 19.34
N GLN A 8 -0.97 3.40 19.40
CA GLN A 8 -0.88 1.95 19.26
C GLN A 8 -0.36 1.56 17.87
N TYR A 9 -0.75 2.30 16.83
CA TYR A 9 -0.17 2.13 15.48
C TYR A 9 1.34 2.39 15.49
N LEU A 10 1.82 3.50 16.05
CA LEU A 10 3.25 3.79 16.12
C LEU A 10 4.02 2.72 16.92
N GLU A 11 3.46 2.26 18.04
CA GLU A 11 4.06 1.18 18.84
C GLU A 11 4.09 -0.15 18.07
N SER A 12 3.07 -0.44 17.24
CA SER A 12 3.09 -1.63 16.39
C SER A 12 4.15 -1.54 15.30
N MET A 13 4.34 -0.36 14.69
CA MET A 13 5.41 -0.12 13.71
C MET A 13 6.82 -0.26 14.30
N ARG A 14 7.04 0.14 15.57
CA ARG A 14 8.33 -0.05 16.26
C ARG A 14 8.74 -1.51 16.44
N LYS A 15 7.78 -2.44 16.35
CA LYS A 15 8.06 -3.87 16.47
C LYS A 15 8.55 -4.51 15.17
N LEU A 16 8.40 -3.80 14.05
CA LEU A 16 8.83 -4.29 12.75
C LEU A 16 10.34 -4.12 12.58
N ASN A 17 10.98 -5.13 12.01
CA ASN A 17 12.41 -5.14 11.75
C ASN A 17 12.70 -4.78 10.28
N MET A 18 12.18 -3.64 9.82
CA MET A 18 12.36 -3.19 8.45
C MET A 18 13.83 -2.88 8.14
N GLN A 19 14.30 -3.30 6.97
CA GLN A 19 15.62 -2.98 6.44
C GLN A 19 15.53 -1.73 5.56
N ILE A 20 15.66 -0.55 6.16
CA ILE A 20 15.53 0.75 5.46
C ILE A 20 16.91 1.39 5.30
N TYR A 21 17.19 1.82 4.08
CA TYR A 21 18.40 2.55 3.71
C TYR A 21 18.04 3.93 3.16
N MET A 22 18.75 4.97 3.61
CA MET A 22 18.53 6.36 3.17
C MET A 22 19.88 7.08 3.14
N PHE A 23 20.17 7.74 2.02
CA PHE A 23 21.44 8.46 1.77
C PHE A 23 22.70 7.60 1.98
N GLY A 24 22.61 6.30 1.70
CA GLY A 24 23.73 5.34 1.85
C GLY A 24 23.87 4.73 3.23
N GLU A 25 23.03 5.08 4.18
CA GLU A 25 23.07 4.57 5.55
C GLU A 25 21.83 3.73 5.89
N LYS A 26 22.03 2.72 6.73
CA LYS A 26 20.93 1.95 7.31
C LYS A 26 20.26 2.74 8.44
N ILE A 27 18.94 2.76 8.45
CA ILE A 27 18.14 3.43 9.46
C ILE A 27 17.68 2.43 10.52
N GLU A 28 18.21 2.52 11.71
CA GLU A 28 17.90 1.57 12.80
C GLU A 28 16.55 1.86 13.48
N ASN A 29 16.20 3.12 13.71
CA ASN A 29 14.92 3.54 14.29
C ASN A 29 14.15 4.41 13.29
N PHE A 30 13.42 3.77 12.39
CA PHE A 30 12.69 4.49 11.35
C PHE A 30 11.48 5.27 11.89
N VAL A 31 10.83 4.78 12.96
CA VAL A 31 9.62 5.41 13.52
C VAL A 31 9.92 6.78 14.12
N ASP A 32 11.08 6.96 14.72
CA ASP A 32 11.47 8.24 15.34
C ASP A 32 12.49 9.02 14.50
N ASN A 33 12.84 8.53 13.30
CA ASN A 33 13.69 9.25 12.37
C ASN A 33 13.00 10.54 11.90
N PRO A 34 13.62 11.72 12.02
CA PRO A 34 12.99 13.01 11.76
C PRO A 34 12.55 13.20 10.29
N ILE A 35 13.14 12.46 9.35
CA ILE A 35 12.79 12.50 7.91
C ILE A 35 11.60 11.59 7.63
N LEU A 36 11.52 10.43 8.27
CA LEU A 36 10.45 9.44 8.06
C LEU A 36 9.23 9.71 8.93
N ARG A 37 9.40 10.31 10.11
CA ARG A 37 8.34 10.57 11.08
C ARG A 37 7.12 11.31 10.51
N PRO A 38 7.26 12.38 9.69
CA PRO A 38 6.09 13.06 9.10
C PRO A 38 5.20 12.15 8.28
N SER A 39 5.78 11.15 7.62
CA SER A 39 5.06 10.14 6.84
C SER A 39 4.25 9.20 7.76
N LEU A 40 4.85 8.71 8.83
CA LEU A 40 4.16 7.93 9.87
C LEU A 40 3.04 8.72 10.55
N ASN A 41 3.25 10.03 10.79
CA ASN A 41 2.23 10.89 11.37
C ASN A 41 1.00 11.03 10.46
N SER A 42 1.18 11.00 9.13
CA SER A 42 0.07 11.04 8.17
C SER A 42 -0.81 9.80 8.29
N VAL A 43 -0.22 8.62 8.46
CA VAL A 43 -0.94 7.37 8.72
C VAL A 43 -1.56 7.38 10.12
N LYS A 44 -0.79 7.79 11.15
CA LYS A 44 -1.27 7.94 12.54
C LYS A 44 -2.56 8.78 12.61
N ALA A 45 -2.59 9.91 11.90
CA ALA A 45 -3.77 10.78 11.86
C ALA A 45 -5.03 10.06 11.41
N THR A 46 -4.95 9.07 10.53
CA THR A 46 -6.10 8.28 10.10
C THR A 46 -6.64 7.38 11.21
N TYR A 47 -5.79 6.88 12.09
CA TYR A 47 -6.19 6.12 13.28
C TYR A 47 -6.82 7.04 14.34
N ASP A 48 -6.21 8.20 14.57
CA ASP A 48 -6.75 9.18 15.53
C ASP A 48 -8.14 9.68 15.10
N LEU A 49 -8.34 9.98 13.82
CA LEU A 49 -9.65 10.36 13.27
C LEU A 49 -10.71 9.25 13.45
N ALA A 50 -10.32 7.98 13.39
CA ALA A 50 -11.24 6.86 13.61
C ALA A 50 -11.70 6.71 15.08
N GLN A 51 -11.02 7.36 16.04
CA GLN A 51 -11.41 7.41 17.45
C GLN A 51 -12.34 8.60 17.77
N MET A 52 -12.51 9.56 16.85
CA MET A 52 -13.31 10.76 17.06
C MET A 52 -14.78 10.49 16.70
N PRO A 53 -15.73 10.70 17.66
CA PRO A 53 -17.14 10.40 17.43
C PRO A 53 -17.74 11.12 16.22
N GLU A 54 -17.32 12.37 15.96
CA GLU A 54 -17.80 13.17 14.83
C GLU A 54 -17.42 12.62 13.45
N TYR A 55 -16.39 11.75 13.38
CA TYR A 55 -15.92 11.15 12.13
C TYR A 55 -16.16 9.64 12.04
N GLU A 56 -16.79 9.06 13.06
CA GLU A 56 -17.00 7.60 13.16
C GLU A 56 -17.67 7.04 11.90
N ASP A 57 -18.73 7.67 11.40
CA ASP A 57 -19.46 7.21 10.20
C ASP A 57 -18.60 7.22 8.93
N LEU A 58 -17.61 8.12 8.84
CA LEU A 58 -16.69 8.16 7.71
C LEU A 58 -15.48 7.22 7.89
N MET A 59 -14.90 7.18 9.08
CA MET A 59 -13.65 6.48 9.33
C MET A 59 -13.81 4.99 9.61
N THR A 60 -15.02 4.57 10.01
CA THR A 60 -15.32 3.18 10.38
C THR A 60 -16.51 2.63 9.60
N THR A 61 -16.64 1.30 9.61
CA THR A 61 -17.78 0.59 9.03
C THR A 61 -17.87 -0.82 9.63
N THR A 62 -18.87 -1.60 9.21
CA THR A 62 -19.01 -3.01 9.57
C THR A 62 -18.43 -3.88 8.46
N SER A 63 -17.59 -4.85 8.82
CA SER A 63 -17.02 -5.82 7.89
C SER A 63 -18.12 -6.70 7.28
N SER A 64 -18.12 -6.84 5.97
CA SER A 64 -18.98 -7.82 5.26
C SER A 64 -18.55 -9.28 5.47
N LEU A 65 -17.31 -9.52 5.89
CA LEU A 65 -16.79 -10.87 6.16
C LEU A 65 -17.08 -11.32 7.59
N THR A 66 -16.85 -10.44 8.58
CA THR A 66 -16.85 -10.84 10.00
C THR A 66 -18.00 -10.24 10.80
N GLY A 67 -18.73 -9.24 10.28
CA GLY A 67 -19.75 -8.50 11.02
C GLY A 67 -19.20 -7.57 12.11
N LYS A 68 -17.88 -7.47 12.26
CA LYS A 68 -17.23 -6.62 13.27
C LYS A 68 -17.10 -5.18 12.77
N LYS A 69 -17.00 -4.22 13.71
CA LYS A 69 -16.60 -2.85 13.41
C LYS A 69 -15.13 -2.81 13.01
N ILE A 70 -14.83 -2.20 11.87
CA ILE A 70 -13.50 -2.10 11.29
C ILE A 70 -13.17 -0.68 10.86
N ASN A 71 -11.89 -0.38 10.67
CA ASN A 71 -11.42 0.82 9.99
C ASN A 71 -11.82 0.76 8.51
N ARG A 72 -12.40 1.84 7.97
CA ARG A 72 -12.89 1.86 6.58
C ARG A 72 -11.77 1.64 5.55
N PHE A 73 -10.53 1.90 5.88
CA PHE A 73 -9.40 1.60 4.98
C PHE A 73 -9.20 0.10 4.69
N THR A 74 -9.84 -0.78 5.47
CA THR A 74 -9.79 -2.25 5.25
C THR A 74 -11.12 -2.81 4.73
N HIS A 75 -12.06 -1.94 4.32
CA HIS A 75 -13.40 -2.34 3.90
C HIS A 75 -13.44 -2.84 2.46
N LEU A 76 -14.17 -3.94 2.26
CA LEU A 76 -14.57 -4.41 0.94
C LEU A 76 -15.91 -3.74 0.58
N HIS A 77 -15.91 -2.86 -0.42
CA HIS A 77 -17.06 -2.07 -0.81
C HIS A 77 -18.23 -2.94 -1.27
N GLN A 78 -19.41 -2.72 -0.70
CA GLN A 78 -20.63 -3.47 -0.99
C GLN A 78 -21.69 -2.63 -1.71
N SER A 79 -21.52 -1.31 -1.73
CA SER A 79 -22.55 -0.38 -2.23
C SER A 79 -21.97 0.91 -2.77
N THR A 80 -22.78 1.65 -3.50
CA THR A 80 -22.46 3.01 -3.94
C THR A 80 -22.24 3.96 -2.74
N ASP A 81 -22.93 3.74 -1.62
CA ASP A 81 -22.71 4.54 -0.40
C ASP A 81 -21.32 4.36 0.17
N ASP A 82 -20.78 3.13 0.13
CA ASP A 82 -19.38 2.89 0.53
C ASP A 82 -18.39 3.68 -0.31
N LEU A 83 -18.61 3.77 -1.62
CA LEU A 83 -17.76 4.55 -2.52
C LEU A 83 -17.88 6.06 -2.24
N ILE A 84 -19.08 6.56 -1.95
CA ILE A 84 -19.30 7.95 -1.56
C ILE A 84 -18.60 8.27 -0.23
N LYS A 85 -18.75 7.40 0.77
CA LYS A 85 -18.11 7.55 2.09
C LYS A 85 -16.59 7.45 1.98
N LYS A 86 -16.06 6.56 1.14
CA LYS A 86 -14.65 6.47 0.81
C LYS A 86 -14.08 7.82 0.35
N VAL A 87 -14.73 8.46 -0.64
CA VAL A 87 -14.26 9.75 -1.18
C VAL A 87 -14.32 10.85 -0.11
N LYS A 88 -15.41 10.91 0.68
CA LYS A 88 -15.55 11.87 1.77
C LYS A 88 -14.51 11.66 2.88
N MET A 89 -14.26 10.41 3.28
CA MET A 89 -13.21 10.03 4.23
C MET A 89 -11.83 10.51 3.76
N GLN A 90 -11.50 10.26 2.50
CA GLN A 90 -10.21 10.64 1.94
C GLN A 90 -10.06 12.17 1.82
N ARG A 91 -11.15 12.89 1.50
CA ARG A 91 -11.15 14.35 1.53
C ARG A 91 -10.88 14.87 2.94
N LEU A 92 -11.54 14.30 3.96
CA LEU A 92 -11.28 14.63 5.36
C LEU A 92 -9.82 14.41 5.74
N CYS A 93 -9.25 13.24 5.43
CA CYS A 93 -7.84 12.95 5.70
C CYS A 93 -6.90 13.96 5.01
N GLY A 94 -7.17 14.29 3.74
CA GLY A 94 -6.41 15.30 3.01
C GLY A 94 -6.49 16.69 3.64
N GLN A 95 -7.66 17.11 4.12
CA GLN A 95 -7.85 18.37 4.84
C GLN A 95 -7.07 18.41 6.17
N LYS A 96 -7.00 17.28 6.88
CA LYS A 96 -6.35 17.20 8.21
C LYS A 96 -4.83 17.11 8.14
N THR A 97 -4.28 16.58 7.06
CA THR A 97 -2.84 16.36 6.92
C THR A 97 -2.16 17.31 5.93
N ALA A 98 -2.92 17.89 5.00
CA ALA A 98 -2.39 18.60 3.83
C ALA A 98 -1.32 17.79 3.05
N ALA A 99 -1.32 16.47 3.20
CA ALA A 99 -0.33 15.55 2.66
C ALA A 99 -0.98 14.24 2.20
N CYS A 100 -0.18 13.33 1.65
CA CYS A 100 -0.61 11.97 1.35
C CYS A 100 -0.63 11.14 2.65
N PHE A 101 -1.79 10.63 3.03
CA PHE A 101 -1.96 9.76 4.21
C PHE A 101 -1.72 8.27 3.93
N GLN A 102 -1.38 7.91 2.70
CA GLN A 102 -0.74 6.66 2.25
C GLN A 102 -1.50 5.34 2.49
N ARG A 103 -2.76 5.36 2.92
CA ARG A 103 -3.57 4.15 3.14
C ARG A 103 -4.53 3.80 2.00
N CYS A 104 -4.67 4.70 1.01
CA CYS A 104 -5.62 4.49 -0.09
C CYS A 104 -5.20 3.34 -1.01
N VAL A 105 -3.90 3.13 -1.20
CA VAL A 105 -3.38 2.11 -2.11
C VAL A 105 -3.79 0.71 -1.65
N GLY A 106 -3.58 0.38 -0.37
CA GLY A 106 -4.00 -0.91 0.19
C GLY A 106 -5.51 -1.14 0.12
N MET A 107 -6.33 -0.12 0.46
CA MET A 107 -7.79 -0.20 0.33
C MET A 107 -8.23 -0.48 -1.12
N ASP A 108 -7.59 0.16 -2.08
CA ASP A 108 -7.90 -0.03 -3.50
C ASP A 108 -7.44 -1.42 -3.99
N ALA A 109 -6.29 -1.89 -3.49
CA ALA A 109 -5.79 -3.23 -3.72
C ALA A 109 -6.74 -4.32 -3.18
N PHE A 110 -7.29 -4.14 -1.96
CA PHE A 110 -8.29 -5.07 -1.41
C PHE A 110 -9.46 -5.26 -2.35
N ASN A 111 -10.05 -4.17 -2.84
CA ASN A 111 -11.26 -4.23 -3.65
C ASN A 111 -11.00 -4.78 -5.06
N ALA A 112 -9.86 -4.47 -5.65
CA ALA A 112 -9.44 -5.02 -6.93
C ALA A 112 -9.14 -6.52 -6.84
N THR A 113 -8.36 -6.94 -5.85
CA THR A 113 -7.95 -8.33 -5.68
C THR A 113 -9.14 -9.22 -5.31
N PHE A 114 -10.06 -8.74 -4.47
CA PHE A 114 -11.24 -9.50 -4.05
C PHE A 114 -12.09 -9.97 -5.23
N SER A 115 -12.43 -9.07 -6.15
CA SER A 115 -13.23 -9.44 -7.32
C SER A 115 -12.45 -10.24 -8.35
N THR A 116 -11.15 -10.00 -8.48
CA THR A 116 -10.31 -10.71 -9.45
C THR A 116 -10.06 -12.16 -9.03
N THR A 117 -9.75 -12.40 -7.76
CA THR A 117 -9.53 -13.76 -7.24
C THR A 117 -10.79 -14.63 -7.33
N TYR A 118 -11.98 -14.05 -7.15
CA TYR A 118 -13.24 -14.76 -7.33
C TYR A 118 -13.37 -15.30 -8.76
N GLU A 119 -13.13 -14.48 -9.76
CA GLU A 119 -13.23 -14.90 -11.16
C GLU A 119 -12.14 -15.89 -11.57
N ILE A 120 -10.94 -15.78 -11.00
CA ILE A 120 -9.87 -16.77 -11.23
C ILE A 120 -10.28 -18.13 -10.68
N ASP A 121 -10.80 -18.20 -9.47
CA ASP A 121 -11.24 -19.46 -8.85
C ASP A 121 -12.37 -20.11 -9.65
N GLU A 122 -13.34 -19.33 -10.15
CA GLU A 122 -14.41 -19.80 -11.02
C GLU A 122 -13.88 -20.39 -12.34
N GLN A 123 -12.85 -19.80 -12.92
CA GLN A 123 -12.29 -20.23 -14.20
C GLN A 123 -11.30 -21.39 -14.08
N TYR A 124 -10.45 -21.37 -13.07
CA TYR A 124 -9.30 -22.30 -12.94
C TYR A 124 -9.47 -23.31 -11.81
N GLY A 125 -10.49 -23.18 -10.95
CA GLY A 125 -10.69 -24.05 -9.79
C GLY A 125 -9.61 -23.90 -8.73
N THR A 126 -9.01 -22.71 -8.63
CA THR A 126 -8.03 -22.34 -7.59
C THR A 126 -8.73 -22.04 -6.27
N HIS A 127 -7.96 -21.62 -5.25
CA HIS A 127 -8.47 -21.23 -3.94
C HIS A 127 -7.96 -19.85 -3.50
N TYR A 128 -7.61 -18.98 -4.45
CA TYR A 128 -7.04 -17.67 -4.18
C TYR A 128 -8.03 -16.74 -3.49
N HIS A 129 -9.32 -16.84 -3.82
CA HIS A 129 -10.34 -16.02 -3.19
C HIS A 129 -10.53 -16.35 -1.71
N ASP A 130 -10.48 -17.63 -1.33
CA ASP A 130 -10.53 -18.04 0.07
C ASP A 130 -9.27 -17.61 0.84
N ASN A 131 -8.10 -17.72 0.23
CA ASN A 131 -6.86 -17.22 0.80
C ASN A 131 -6.94 -15.71 1.02
N PHE A 132 -7.45 -14.99 0.03
CA PHE A 132 -7.57 -13.55 0.11
C PHE A 132 -8.57 -13.10 1.18
N LYS A 133 -9.72 -13.76 1.32
CA LYS A 133 -10.67 -13.49 2.42
C LYS A 133 -10.02 -13.67 3.79
N LYS A 134 -9.27 -14.75 4.02
CA LYS A 134 -8.55 -14.98 5.27
C LYS A 134 -7.51 -13.89 5.54
N PHE A 135 -6.81 -13.43 4.51
CA PHE A 135 -5.87 -12.32 4.63
C PHE A 135 -6.59 -11.02 5.03
N VAL A 136 -7.71 -10.69 4.39
CA VAL A 136 -8.50 -9.49 4.74
C VAL A 136 -9.04 -9.58 6.17
N GLU A 137 -9.56 -10.74 6.59
CA GLU A 137 -10.01 -10.96 7.97
C GLU A 137 -8.88 -10.76 8.98
N TYR A 138 -7.68 -11.30 8.70
CA TYR A 138 -6.48 -11.10 9.51
C TYR A 138 -6.13 -9.60 9.64
N VAL A 139 -6.14 -8.86 8.54
CA VAL A 139 -5.86 -7.43 8.53
C VAL A 139 -6.90 -6.64 9.33
N GLN A 140 -8.19 -6.98 9.15
CA GLN A 140 -9.30 -6.33 9.86
C GLN A 140 -9.29 -6.62 11.36
N ASP A 141 -9.01 -7.85 11.75
CA ASP A 141 -8.98 -8.28 13.15
C ASP A 141 -7.81 -7.65 13.93
N ASN A 142 -6.74 -7.29 13.25
CA ASN A 142 -5.57 -6.65 13.83
C ASN A 142 -5.47 -5.15 13.52
N ASP A 143 -6.44 -4.57 12.81
CA ASP A 143 -6.50 -3.17 12.35
C ASP A 143 -5.20 -2.70 11.67
N LEU A 144 -4.63 -3.54 10.80
CA LEU A 144 -3.33 -3.28 10.17
C LEU A 144 -3.44 -2.25 9.04
N THR A 145 -2.35 -1.52 8.82
CA THR A 145 -2.14 -0.75 7.58
C THR A 145 -1.52 -1.67 6.54
N VAL A 146 -2.08 -1.64 5.33
CA VAL A 146 -1.59 -2.40 4.17
C VAL A 146 -1.22 -1.43 3.07
N ASP A 147 -0.06 -1.65 2.44
CA ASP A 147 0.34 -0.98 1.21
C ASP A 147 -0.03 -1.81 -0.03
N GLY A 148 0.03 -1.20 -1.21
CA GLY A 148 -0.16 -1.86 -2.48
C GLY A 148 1.02 -1.61 -3.42
N ALA A 149 1.91 -2.59 -3.56
CA ALA A 149 3.09 -2.47 -4.40
C ALA A 149 2.78 -2.89 -5.84
N MET A 150 2.52 -1.91 -6.70
CA MET A 150 2.18 -2.17 -8.09
C MET A 150 3.29 -1.74 -9.06
N THR A 151 3.77 -0.50 -8.99
CA THR A 151 4.67 0.09 -9.97
C THR A 151 6.02 -0.63 -10.03
N ASP A 152 6.46 -0.97 -11.24
CA ASP A 152 7.76 -1.59 -11.50
C ASP A 152 8.86 -0.55 -11.75
N PRO A 153 10.14 -0.90 -11.55
CA PRO A 153 11.27 -0.07 -11.96
C PRO A 153 11.23 0.24 -13.46
N LYS A 154 11.89 1.32 -13.86
CA LYS A 154 11.97 1.72 -15.27
C LYS A 154 13.06 0.92 -15.98
N GLY A 155 12.66 -0.06 -16.77
CA GLY A 155 13.52 -0.75 -17.72
C GLY A 155 13.41 -0.19 -19.14
N ASP A 156 13.80 -0.99 -20.12
CA ASP A 156 13.51 -0.70 -21.53
C ASP A 156 12.02 -0.96 -21.79
N ARG A 157 11.27 0.11 -21.98
CA ARG A 157 9.82 0.06 -22.17
C ARG A 157 9.37 -0.53 -23.51
N SER A 158 10.29 -0.75 -24.44
CA SER A 158 10.02 -1.45 -25.70
C SER A 158 10.04 -2.97 -25.55
N LEU A 159 10.54 -3.48 -24.40
CA LEU A 159 10.69 -4.90 -24.12
C LEU A 159 9.68 -5.37 -23.07
N ALA A 160 9.23 -6.62 -23.23
CA ALA A 160 8.46 -7.31 -22.21
C ALA A 160 9.31 -7.58 -20.94
N PRO A 161 8.71 -7.83 -19.76
CA PRO A 161 9.43 -8.11 -18.54
C PRO A 161 10.49 -9.23 -18.64
N HIS A 162 10.15 -10.35 -19.27
CA HIS A 162 11.07 -11.47 -19.45
C HIS A 162 12.26 -11.15 -20.39
N ALA A 163 12.16 -10.10 -21.21
CA ALA A 163 13.14 -9.74 -22.22
C ALA A 163 14.09 -8.61 -21.79
N GLN A 164 13.99 -8.15 -20.54
CA GLN A 164 14.87 -7.11 -20.01
C GLN A 164 16.33 -7.62 -19.91
N ALA A 165 17.30 -6.70 -20.05
CA ALA A 165 18.73 -7.05 -19.98
C ALA A 165 19.13 -7.59 -18.59
N ASP A 166 18.50 -7.09 -17.54
CA ASP A 166 18.62 -7.61 -16.17
C ASP A 166 17.34 -8.41 -15.85
N PRO A 167 17.45 -9.74 -15.68
CA PRO A 167 16.30 -10.58 -15.37
C PRO A 167 15.68 -10.28 -14.00
N ASP A 168 16.43 -9.69 -13.08
CA ASP A 168 16.00 -9.35 -11.73
C ASP A 168 15.46 -7.90 -11.63
N LEU A 169 15.37 -7.17 -12.75
CA LEU A 169 14.84 -5.80 -12.75
C LEU A 169 13.39 -5.75 -12.27
N TYR A 170 12.54 -6.62 -12.84
CA TYR A 170 11.15 -6.76 -12.40
C TYR A 170 11.00 -7.90 -11.41
N LEU A 171 10.16 -7.72 -10.42
CA LEU A 171 9.85 -8.77 -9.46
C LEU A 171 9.28 -9.99 -10.18
N HIS A 172 9.83 -11.18 -9.92
CA HIS A 172 9.43 -12.44 -10.55
C HIS A 172 9.65 -13.64 -9.63
N VAL A 173 9.05 -14.77 -9.99
CA VAL A 173 9.21 -16.04 -9.30
C VAL A 173 10.51 -16.69 -9.73
N VAL A 174 11.42 -16.92 -8.80
CA VAL A 174 12.70 -17.62 -9.05
C VAL A 174 12.66 -19.08 -8.65
N GLU A 175 11.77 -19.46 -7.75
CA GLU A 175 11.60 -20.85 -7.30
C GLU A 175 10.16 -21.14 -6.93
N ARG A 176 9.67 -22.32 -7.31
CA ARG A 176 8.36 -22.85 -6.89
C ARG A 176 8.57 -24.03 -5.97
N ARG A 177 7.95 -23.96 -4.78
CA ARG A 177 8.02 -24.99 -3.73
C ARG A 177 6.64 -25.57 -3.45
N PRO A 178 6.55 -26.75 -2.82
CA PRO A 178 5.25 -27.31 -2.43
C PRO A 178 4.45 -26.41 -1.48
N ASP A 179 5.14 -25.61 -0.65
CA ASP A 179 4.59 -24.74 0.39
C ASP A 179 4.50 -23.27 0.00
N GLY A 180 5.01 -22.87 -1.19
CA GLY A 180 4.96 -21.49 -1.64
C GLY A 180 5.85 -21.19 -2.84
N ILE A 181 6.16 -19.92 -3.02
CA ILE A 181 7.06 -19.41 -4.06
C ILE A 181 8.18 -18.56 -3.44
N VAL A 182 9.31 -18.48 -4.15
CA VAL A 182 10.36 -17.51 -3.83
C VAL A 182 10.39 -16.45 -4.93
N VAL A 183 10.36 -15.17 -4.53
CA VAL A 183 10.35 -14.04 -5.46
C VAL A 183 11.62 -13.22 -5.34
N ARG A 184 12.06 -12.64 -6.47
CA ARG A 184 13.21 -11.74 -6.55
C ARG A 184 12.93 -10.61 -7.54
N GLY A 185 13.55 -9.44 -7.31
CA GLY A 185 13.41 -8.26 -8.16
C GLY A 185 13.03 -7.02 -7.37
N ALA A 186 12.42 -6.04 -8.01
CA ALA A 186 12.09 -4.78 -7.35
C ALA A 186 10.72 -4.23 -7.74
N LYS A 187 10.19 -3.39 -6.84
CA LYS A 187 9.04 -2.51 -7.05
C LYS A 187 9.44 -1.06 -6.76
N ALA A 188 9.05 -0.11 -7.58
CA ALA A 188 9.46 1.29 -7.48
C ALA A 188 8.30 2.20 -7.09
N HIS A 189 8.63 3.35 -6.49
CA HIS A 189 7.65 4.37 -6.10
C HIS A 189 6.55 3.83 -5.18
N GLN A 190 6.93 2.97 -4.20
CA GLN A 190 5.97 2.40 -3.27
C GLN A 190 5.68 3.40 -2.16
N THR A 191 4.55 4.11 -2.31
CA THR A 191 4.13 5.17 -1.39
C THR A 191 3.52 4.57 -0.13
N GLY A 192 4.20 4.74 1.01
CA GLY A 192 3.69 4.25 2.30
C GLY A 192 4.16 2.86 2.69
N PHE A 193 5.04 2.22 1.93
CA PHE A 193 5.55 0.90 2.27
C PHE A 193 6.19 0.88 3.66
N SER A 194 7.05 1.87 3.98
CA SER A 194 7.68 2.00 5.30
C SER A 194 6.73 2.31 6.46
N ASN A 195 5.44 2.56 6.16
CA ASN A 195 4.41 2.92 7.14
C ASN A 195 3.32 1.85 7.25
N SER A 196 3.53 0.71 6.64
CA SER A 196 2.56 -0.38 6.55
C SER A 196 3.09 -1.64 7.22
N HIS A 197 2.17 -2.45 7.75
CA HIS A 197 2.49 -3.75 8.35
C HIS A 197 2.61 -4.84 7.31
N GLU A 198 1.75 -4.76 6.30
CA GLU A 198 1.64 -5.73 5.22
C GLU A 198 1.67 -5.01 3.88
N VAL A 199 2.02 -5.73 2.83
CA VAL A 199 1.94 -5.26 1.45
C VAL A 199 1.21 -6.27 0.58
N ILE A 200 0.35 -5.78 -0.33
CA ILE A 200 -0.16 -6.54 -1.47
C ILE A 200 0.65 -6.16 -2.69
N VAL A 201 1.39 -7.11 -3.23
CA VAL A 201 2.11 -6.93 -4.49
C VAL A 201 1.17 -7.29 -5.65
N MET A 202 1.16 -6.47 -6.69
CA MET A 202 0.26 -6.61 -7.83
C MET A 202 0.99 -6.37 -9.15
N PRO A 203 0.46 -6.90 -10.27
CA PRO A 203 0.94 -6.55 -11.60
C PRO A 203 0.73 -5.06 -11.92
N THR A 204 1.52 -4.56 -12.90
CA THR A 204 1.44 -3.17 -13.38
C THR A 204 0.81 -3.07 -14.78
N ILE A 205 0.96 -4.10 -15.60
CA ILE A 205 0.55 -4.11 -17.02
C ILE A 205 -0.10 -5.44 -17.40
N ALA A 206 -0.75 -5.47 -18.55
CA ALA A 206 -1.21 -6.71 -19.17
C ALA A 206 0.01 -7.56 -19.61
N MET A 207 -0.13 -8.89 -19.55
CA MET A 207 0.95 -9.86 -19.72
C MET A 207 0.66 -10.86 -20.84
N GLY A 208 1.75 -11.41 -21.37
CA GLY A 208 1.72 -12.57 -22.27
C GLY A 208 2.16 -13.86 -21.56
N PRO A 209 2.05 -15.01 -22.26
CA PRO A 209 2.37 -16.32 -21.68
C PRO A 209 3.84 -16.47 -21.24
N ASP A 210 4.76 -15.72 -21.88
CA ASP A 210 6.18 -15.75 -21.55
C ASP A 210 6.51 -14.97 -20.26
N ASP A 211 5.57 -14.15 -19.76
CA ASP A 211 5.72 -13.36 -18.54
C ASP A 211 5.07 -14.01 -17.31
N LYS A 212 4.58 -15.24 -17.39
CA LYS A 212 3.80 -15.91 -16.34
C LYS A 212 4.49 -15.99 -14.96
N ASP A 213 5.82 -15.98 -14.92
CA ASP A 213 6.61 -16.02 -13.70
C ASP A 213 6.95 -14.61 -13.16
N TYR A 214 6.69 -13.56 -13.93
CA TYR A 214 6.91 -12.19 -13.49
C TYR A 214 5.80 -11.72 -12.56
N ALA A 215 6.13 -10.86 -11.62
CA ALA A 215 5.20 -10.35 -10.62
C ALA A 215 4.06 -9.53 -11.21
N VAL A 216 4.16 -9.30 -12.46
CA VAL A 216 3.13 -8.83 -13.33
C VAL A 216 2.06 -9.90 -13.59
N ALA A 217 2.37 -11.19 -13.46
CA ALA A 217 1.43 -12.29 -13.49
C ALA A 217 1.28 -12.97 -12.11
N VAL A 218 1.78 -12.35 -11.06
CA VAL A 218 1.72 -12.87 -9.69
C VAL A 218 1.22 -11.78 -8.74
N ALA A 219 0.23 -12.09 -7.92
CA ALA A 219 -0.22 -11.23 -6.84
C ALA A 219 -0.15 -11.99 -5.51
N PHE A 220 0.38 -11.34 -4.50
CA PHE A 220 0.56 -11.94 -3.17
C PHE A 220 0.57 -10.87 -2.07
N ALA A 221 0.49 -11.31 -0.80
CA ALA A 221 0.75 -10.45 0.34
C ALA A 221 1.87 -11.00 1.21
N CYS A 222 2.64 -10.10 1.81
CA CYS A 222 3.64 -10.45 2.82
C CYS A 222 3.81 -9.31 3.84
N PRO A 223 4.38 -9.61 5.04
CA PRO A 223 4.82 -8.59 5.97
C PRO A 223 5.86 -7.66 5.33
N THR A 224 5.81 -6.37 5.63
CA THR A 224 6.75 -5.39 5.05
C THR A 224 8.17 -5.54 5.58
N ASP A 225 8.35 -6.27 6.68
CA ASP A 225 9.64 -6.64 7.28
C ASP A 225 10.02 -8.11 7.03
N ALA A 226 9.41 -8.78 6.04
CA ALA A 226 9.78 -10.14 5.68
C ALA A 226 11.28 -10.22 5.34
N GLU A 227 11.90 -11.37 5.68
CA GLU A 227 13.31 -11.62 5.36
C GLU A 227 13.55 -11.49 3.85
N GLY A 228 14.60 -10.75 3.47
CA GLY A 228 14.93 -10.46 2.08
C GLY A 228 14.27 -9.19 1.52
N ILE A 229 13.47 -8.46 2.28
CA ILE A 229 12.94 -7.16 1.85
C ILE A 229 13.85 -6.03 2.30
N PHE A 230 14.24 -5.19 1.34
CA PHE A 230 15.04 -3.97 1.57
C PHE A 230 14.34 -2.76 0.97
N LEU A 231 14.33 -1.64 1.71
CA LEU A 231 13.77 -0.38 1.26
C LEU A 231 14.89 0.65 1.04
N ILE A 232 14.90 1.27 -0.13
CA ILE A 232 15.74 2.43 -0.40
C ILE A 232 14.82 3.64 -0.48
N VAL A 233 14.95 4.53 0.49
CA VAL A 233 14.15 5.75 0.60
C VAL A 233 14.98 6.94 0.09
N GLY A 234 14.42 7.66 -0.87
CA GLY A 234 15.01 8.86 -1.40
C GLY A 234 14.57 10.13 -0.67
N ARG A 235 15.01 11.27 -1.20
CA ARG A 235 14.59 12.59 -0.71
C ARG A 235 13.10 12.81 -0.94
N GLN A 236 12.41 13.30 0.09
CA GLN A 236 10.97 13.60 0.07
C GLN A 236 10.72 15.09 0.28
N SER A 237 9.49 15.55 -0.02
CA SER A 237 9.11 16.96 0.16
C SER A 237 9.12 17.44 1.62
N CYS A 238 9.06 16.52 2.57
CA CYS A 238 9.08 16.75 4.01
C CYS A 238 10.43 16.42 4.66
N ASP A 239 11.47 16.17 3.86
CA ASP A 239 12.72 15.56 4.29
C ASP A 239 13.61 16.42 5.19
N THR A 240 14.63 17.06 4.61
CA THR A 240 15.66 17.79 5.34
C THR A 240 15.44 19.27 5.41
N ARG A 241 14.47 19.87 4.72
CA ARG A 241 14.29 21.31 4.61
C ARG A 241 14.22 22.01 5.96
N LYS A 242 13.47 21.44 6.91
CA LYS A 242 13.44 21.92 8.28
C LYS A 242 14.81 21.89 8.96
N LEU A 243 15.62 20.88 8.63
CA LEU A 243 16.96 20.66 9.19
C LEU A 243 18.01 21.55 8.52
N GLU A 244 17.73 22.07 7.32
CA GLU A 244 18.60 23.00 6.58
C GLU A 244 18.55 24.42 7.13
N GLY A 245 17.65 24.72 8.07
CA GLY A 245 17.57 26.02 8.74
C GLY A 245 16.93 27.14 7.89
N SER A 246 16.23 26.80 6.81
CA SER A 246 15.48 27.78 6.02
C SER A 246 14.25 28.26 6.78
N GLU A 247 14.07 29.59 6.87
CA GLU A 247 12.85 30.20 7.41
C GLU A 247 11.73 30.32 6.36
N ILE A 248 12.08 30.25 5.07
CA ILE A 248 11.14 30.45 3.96
C ILE A 248 10.48 29.15 3.52
N ASP A 249 11.24 28.06 3.45
CA ASP A 249 10.77 26.77 3.00
C ASP A 249 11.14 25.69 4.02
N VAL A 250 10.32 25.55 5.02
CA VAL A 250 10.49 24.52 6.06
C VAL A 250 9.86 23.16 5.68
N GLY A 251 9.17 23.08 4.54
CA GLY A 251 8.38 21.92 4.14
C GLY A 251 7.23 21.63 5.10
N ASN A 252 6.53 20.52 4.93
CA ASN A 252 5.57 20.03 5.90
C ASN A 252 6.31 19.18 6.94
N SER A 253 6.62 19.76 8.08
CA SER A 253 7.42 19.11 9.12
C SER A 253 6.60 18.16 10.02
N GLU A 254 5.27 18.21 9.95
CA GLU A 254 4.37 17.41 10.77
C GLU A 254 3.83 16.21 9.99
N PHE A 255 3.43 16.43 8.74
CA PHE A 255 2.86 15.41 7.87
C PHE A 255 3.62 15.32 6.55
N GLY A 256 3.73 14.14 6.00
CA GLY A 256 4.43 13.92 4.74
C GLY A 256 4.05 12.61 4.07
N GLY A 257 4.67 12.34 2.93
CA GLY A 257 4.61 11.07 2.23
C GLY A 257 6.01 10.49 2.07
N THR A 258 6.13 9.18 2.12
CA THR A 258 7.37 8.45 1.86
C THR A 258 7.20 7.56 0.67
N GLU A 259 8.15 7.57 -0.25
CA GLU A 259 8.22 6.62 -1.36
C GLU A 259 9.52 5.84 -1.29
N ALA A 260 9.44 4.54 -1.56
CA ALA A 260 10.58 3.65 -1.52
C ALA A 260 10.73 2.89 -2.85
N LEU A 261 11.98 2.60 -3.21
CA LEU A 261 12.32 1.46 -4.02
C LEU A 261 12.36 0.26 -3.08
N VAL A 262 11.59 -0.77 -3.38
CA VAL A 262 11.51 -2.00 -2.59
C VAL A 262 12.20 -3.11 -3.35
N ILE A 263 13.21 -3.70 -2.74
CA ILE A 263 13.97 -4.82 -3.29
C ILE A 263 13.54 -6.09 -2.57
N PHE A 264 13.25 -7.12 -3.33
CA PHE A 264 12.94 -8.47 -2.87
C PHE A 264 14.13 -9.36 -3.24
N ASP A 265 14.88 -9.80 -2.24
CA ASP A 265 16.03 -10.70 -2.42
C ASP A 265 15.68 -12.10 -1.90
N ASN A 266 15.15 -12.95 -2.77
CA ASN A 266 14.73 -14.31 -2.47
C ASN A 266 13.69 -14.41 -1.34
N VAL A 267 12.66 -13.58 -1.39
CA VAL A 267 11.59 -13.54 -0.39
C VAL A 267 10.67 -14.74 -0.58
N PHE A 268 10.46 -15.52 0.49
CA PHE A 268 9.52 -16.64 0.48
C PHE A 268 8.09 -16.16 0.73
N ILE A 269 7.16 -16.59 -0.12
CA ILE A 269 5.72 -16.32 -0.03
C ILE A 269 4.98 -17.64 0.11
N PRO A 270 4.33 -17.91 1.25
CA PRO A 270 3.58 -19.14 1.45
C PRO A 270 2.30 -19.20 0.60
N ASN A 271 1.84 -20.41 0.29
CA ASN A 271 0.69 -20.63 -0.61
C ASN A 271 -0.59 -19.90 -0.19
N ASP A 272 -0.85 -19.74 1.11
CA ASP A 272 -2.03 -19.06 1.65
C ASP A 272 -1.99 -17.53 1.51
N ARG A 273 -0.84 -16.99 1.08
CA ARG A 273 -0.62 -15.56 0.80
C ARG A 273 -0.54 -15.25 -0.70
N ILE A 274 -0.79 -16.23 -1.57
CA ILE A 274 -0.77 -16.08 -3.03
C ILE A 274 -2.20 -15.92 -3.55
N PHE A 275 -2.42 -14.93 -4.42
CA PHE A 275 -3.72 -14.53 -4.94
C PHE A 275 -3.81 -14.57 -6.47
N LEU A 276 -2.68 -14.74 -7.16
CA LEU A 276 -2.52 -14.96 -8.58
C LEU A 276 -1.11 -15.50 -8.80
N ASN A 277 -0.94 -16.57 -9.58
CA ASN A 277 0.33 -17.29 -9.70
C ASN A 277 0.60 -17.80 -11.11
N GLY A 278 0.57 -16.89 -12.08
CA GLY A 278 0.86 -17.19 -13.48
C GLY A 278 -0.38 -17.21 -14.38
N GLU A 279 -1.57 -16.90 -13.86
CA GLU A 279 -2.79 -16.68 -14.63
C GLU A 279 -2.69 -15.28 -15.30
N TYR A 280 -1.77 -15.16 -16.26
CA TYR A 280 -1.31 -13.88 -16.82
C TYR A 280 -2.45 -13.08 -17.51
N GLU A 281 -3.51 -13.74 -17.97
CA GLU A 281 -4.69 -13.12 -18.57
C GLU A 281 -5.40 -12.17 -17.59
N TYR A 282 -5.31 -12.46 -16.29
CA TYR A 282 -5.91 -11.64 -15.24
C TYR A 282 -5.03 -10.47 -14.76
N ALA A 283 -3.76 -10.41 -15.18
CA ALA A 283 -2.87 -9.32 -14.80
C ALA A 283 -3.43 -7.97 -15.25
N GLY A 284 -3.85 -7.85 -16.51
CA GLY A 284 -4.45 -6.63 -17.06
C GLY A 284 -5.75 -6.24 -16.38
N LEU A 285 -6.62 -7.21 -16.07
CA LEU A 285 -7.89 -6.99 -15.37
C LEU A 285 -7.68 -6.48 -13.95
N LEU A 286 -6.73 -7.06 -13.21
CA LEU A 286 -6.39 -6.62 -11.86
C LEU A 286 -5.88 -5.16 -11.86
N VAL A 287 -5.02 -4.81 -12.81
CA VAL A 287 -4.52 -3.43 -13.00
C VAL A 287 -5.67 -2.46 -13.30
N GLU A 288 -6.58 -2.82 -14.20
CA GLU A 288 -7.72 -1.99 -14.59
C GLU A 288 -8.64 -1.72 -13.38
N ARG A 289 -8.98 -2.75 -12.62
CA ARG A 289 -9.80 -2.64 -11.40
C ARG A 289 -9.14 -1.78 -10.34
N PHE A 290 -7.87 -2.05 -10.08
CA PHE A 290 -7.09 -1.22 -9.14
C PHE A 290 -7.07 0.25 -9.58
N ALA A 291 -6.77 0.51 -10.86
CA ALA A 291 -6.74 1.88 -11.41
C ALA A 291 -8.10 2.59 -11.28
N GLY A 292 -9.21 1.87 -11.47
CA GLY A 292 -10.55 2.39 -11.29
C GLY A 292 -10.80 2.86 -9.86
N TYR A 293 -10.52 2.02 -8.87
CA TYR A 293 -10.63 2.38 -7.44
C TYR A 293 -9.65 3.49 -7.03
N HIS A 294 -8.41 3.42 -7.52
CA HIS A 294 -7.37 4.36 -7.12
C HIS A 294 -7.57 5.76 -7.69
N ARG A 295 -8.08 5.88 -8.93
CA ARG A 295 -8.47 7.19 -9.50
C ARG A 295 -9.60 7.84 -8.72
N GLN A 296 -10.56 7.07 -8.22
CA GLN A 296 -11.60 7.58 -7.33
C GLN A 296 -10.98 8.08 -6.00
N SER A 297 -10.01 7.35 -5.44
CA SER A 297 -9.27 7.78 -4.25
C SER A 297 -8.56 9.12 -4.46
N TYR A 298 -7.96 9.33 -5.63
CA TYR A 298 -7.37 10.63 -6.00
C TYR A 298 -8.41 11.76 -5.95
N GLY A 299 -9.63 11.52 -6.43
CA GLY A 299 -10.72 12.48 -6.37
C GLY A 299 -11.05 12.93 -4.94
N GLY A 300 -10.91 12.04 -3.96
CA GLY A 300 -11.05 12.39 -2.54
C GLY A 300 -9.84 13.11 -1.97
N CYS A 301 -8.69 12.45 -1.91
CA CYS A 301 -7.52 12.94 -1.20
C CYS A 301 -6.96 14.26 -1.78
N LYS A 302 -6.88 14.39 -3.10
CA LYS A 302 -6.36 15.61 -3.74
C LYS A 302 -7.28 16.81 -3.58
N VAL A 303 -8.60 16.59 -3.57
CA VAL A 303 -9.56 17.66 -3.25
C VAL A 303 -9.38 18.13 -1.82
N GLY A 304 -9.18 17.21 -0.85
CA GLY A 304 -8.93 17.57 0.54
C GLY A 304 -7.67 18.42 0.73
N VAL A 305 -6.56 18.06 0.08
CA VAL A 305 -5.33 18.87 0.05
C VAL A 305 -5.59 20.21 -0.65
N GLY A 306 -6.34 20.22 -1.76
CA GLY A 306 -6.74 21.42 -2.48
C GLY A 306 -7.54 22.40 -1.62
N ASP A 307 -8.45 21.91 -0.77
CA ASP A 307 -9.21 22.74 0.18
C ASP A 307 -8.28 23.52 1.12
N VAL A 308 -7.18 22.88 1.59
CA VAL A 308 -6.18 23.55 2.45
C VAL A 308 -5.43 24.62 1.70
N LEU A 309 -5.00 24.34 0.45
CA LEU A 309 -4.30 25.32 -0.40
C LEU A 309 -5.19 26.53 -0.73
N ILE A 310 -6.47 26.29 -1.06
CA ILE A 310 -7.45 27.39 -1.31
C ILE A 310 -7.65 28.20 -0.04
N GLY A 311 -7.78 27.55 1.12
CA GLY A 311 -7.92 28.24 2.41
C GLY A 311 -6.70 29.11 2.73
N ALA A 312 -5.49 28.58 2.53
CA ALA A 312 -4.25 29.35 2.72
C ALA A 312 -4.16 30.56 1.78
N ALA A 313 -4.50 30.38 0.50
CA ALA A 313 -4.52 31.48 -0.46
C ALA A 313 -5.58 32.55 -0.15
N ALA A 314 -6.70 32.17 0.47
CA ALA A 314 -7.74 33.11 0.89
C ALA A 314 -7.35 33.91 2.15
N LEU A 315 -6.41 33.42 2.96
CA LEU A 315 -5.89 34.09 4.15
C LEU A 315 -4.69 35.01 3.85
N ALA A 316 -3.98 34.78 2.74
CA ALA A 316 -2.88 35.62 2.27
C ALA A 316 -3.38 36.91 1.60
#